data_32856b4c8ca77205e648420ae917b0ff
#
_entry.id   32856b4c8ca77205e648420ae917b0ff
#
_cell.length_a   1.000
_cell.length_b   1.000
_cell.length_c   1.000
_cell.angle_alpha   90.00
_cell.angle_beta   90.00
_cell.angle_gamma   90.00
#
_symmetry.space_group_name_H-M   'P 1'
#
loop_
_entity.id
_entity.type
_entity.pdbx_description
1 polymer ?
#
loop_
_entity_poly.entity_id
_entity_poly.type
_entity_poly.pdbx_seq_one_letter_code
_entity_poly.pdbx_strand_id
1 'polypeptide(L)' 'MNMMTVPFHGDSLYVVNHNGEPYVPMKPVVEGMGMTWQSQHRKLMERFKTCIIEMMIQLPGDTQRRLVICLALRKLA' A
#
# COMPACT_ATOMS: atom_id res chain seq x y z
N MET A 1 -11.56 -2.25 -10.28
CA MET A 1 -10.29 -2.72 -9.69
C MET A 1 -10.61 -3.54 -8.45
N ASN A 2 -10.11 -4.74 -8.39
CA ASN A 2 -10.41 -5.63 -7.27
C ASN A 2 -9.34 -5.51 -6.19
N MET A 3 -9.80 -5.24 -4.97
CA MET A 3 -8.92 -5.19 -3.81
C MET A 3 -9.23 -6.40 -2.93
N MET A 4 -8.19 -7.14 -2.58
CA MET A 4 -8.31 -8.32 -1.72
C MET A 4 -7.66 -8.05 -0.38
N THR A 5 -8.05 -8.83 0.63
CA THR A 5 -7.42 -8.77 1.94
C THR A 5 -6.65 -10.06 2.14
N VAL A 6 -5.38 -9.94 2.55
CA VAL A 6 -4.49 -11.08 2.74
C VAL A 6 -3.92 -11.04 4.15
N PRO A 7 -3.91 -12.16 4.90
CA PRO A 7 -3.27 -12.18 6.21
C PRO A 7 -1.76 -12.05 6.09
N PHE A 8 -1.17 -11.27 6.98
CA PHE A 8 0.27 -11.02 6.98
C PHE A 8 0.71 -10.69 8.41
N HIS A 9 1.53 -11.56 9.01
CA HIS A 9 2.09 -11.38 10.37
C HIS A 9 1.04 -11.00 11.42
N GLY A 10 -0.09 -11.69 11.40
CA GLY A 10 -1.16 -11.47 12.36
C GLY A 10 -2.11 -10.34 12.04
N ASP A 11 -1.80 -9.56 11.01
CA ASP A 11 -2.66 -8.49 10.51
C ASP A 11 -3.19 -8.82 9.13
N SER A 12 -4.00 -7.92 8.59
CA SER A 12 -4.52 -8.06 7.24
C SER A 12 -4.01 -6.92 6.39
N LEU A 13 -3.56 -7.25 5.18
CA LEU A 13 -3.13 -6.26 4.19
C LEU A 13 -4.15 -6.18 3.07
N TYR A 14 -4.37 -4.96 2.56
CA TYR A 14 -5.07 -4.78 1.31
C TYR A 14 -4.11 -5.05 0.16
N VAL A 15 -4.55 -5.79 -0.84
CA VAL A 15 -3.74 -6.15 -1.99
C VAL A 15 -4.49 -5.80 -3.26
N VAL A 16 -3.81 -5.10 -4.16
CA VAL A 16 -4.36 -4.70 -5.46
C VAL A 16 -3.50 -5.31 -6.55
N ASN A 17 -4.13 -5.98 -7.52
CA ASN A 17 -3.42 -6.55 -8.65
C ASN A 17 -3.14 -5.46 -9.68
N HIS A 18 -1.88 -5.37 -10.13
CA HIS A 18 -1.48 -4.45 -11.18
C HIS A 18 -0.62 -5.21 -12.18
N ASN A 19 -1.14 -5.40 -13.39
CA ASN A 19 -0.46 -6.13 -14.47
C ASN A 19 0.01 -7.53 -14.03
N GLY A 20 -0.82 -8.20 -13.24
CA GLY A 20 -0.52 -9.56 -12.78
C GLY A 20 0.38 -9.63 -11.55
N GLU A 21 0.80 -8.51 -11.00
CA GLU A 21 1.61 -8.46 -9.78
C GLU A 21 0.82 -7.84 -8.63
N PRO A 22 0.86 -8.45 -7.42
CA PRO A 22 0.17 -7.88 -6.27
C PRO A 22 0.95 -6.71 -5.68
N TYR A 23 0.22 -5.63 -5.38
CA TYR A 23 0.75 -4.43 -4.74
C TYR A 23 -0.04 -4.10 -3.49
N VAL A 24 0.62 -3.49 -2.52
CA VAL A 24 0.02 -3.16 -1.23
C VAL A 24 0.01 -1.64 -1.05
N PRO A 25 -1.18 -1.03 -0.85
CA PRO A 25 -1.25 0.38 -0.46
C PRO A 25 -0.52 0.57 0.88
N MET A 26 0.43 1.50 0.91
CA MET A 26 1.33 1.60 2.05
C MET A 26 0.81 2.46 3.19
N LYS A 27 -0.09 3.41 2.92
CA LYS A 27 -0.59 4.26 3.98
C LYS A 27 -1.28 3.49 5.11
N PRO A 28 -2.19 2.55 4.82
CA PRO A 28 -2.79 1.76 5.91
C PRO A 28 -1.76 0.94 6.69
N VAL A 29 -0.73 0.44 6.02
CA VAL A 29 0.32 -0.34 6.67
C VAL A 29 1.09 0.53 7.66
N VAL A 30 1.54 1.69 7.21
CA VAL A 30 2.31 2.62 8.05
C VAL A 30 1.50 3.07 9.25
N GLU A 31 0.25 3.46 9.03
CA GLU A 31 -0.63 3.92 10.10
C GLU A 31 -1.00 2.80 11.05
N GLY A 32 -1.16 1.60 10.54
CA GLY A 32 -1.43 0.42 11.37
C GLY A 32 -0.26 0.05 12.28
N MET A 33 0.97 0.47 11.94
CA MET A 33 2.14 0.29 12.78
C MET A 33 2.32 1.42 13.81
N GLY A 34 1.38 2.35 13.87
CA GLY A 34 1.45 3.48 14.81
C GLY A 34 2.33 4.63 14.35
N MET A 35 2.76 4.62 13.09
CA MET A 35 3.58 5.69 12.54
C MET A 35 2.73 6.64 11.72
N THR A 36 3.17 7.89 11.61
CA THR A 36 2.47 8.85 10.78
C THR A 36 2.90 8.70 9.32
N TRP A 37 1.93 8.81 8.43
CA TRP A 37 2.19 8.68 7.00
C TRP A 37 3.17 9.76 6.50
N GLN A 38 3.01 10.98 6.99
CA GLN A 38 3.86 12.09 6.57
C GLN A 38 5.33 11.87 6.88
N SER A 39 5.64 11.26 8.02
CA SER A 39 7.03 11.02 8.41
C SER A 39 7.66 9.86 7.65
N GLN A 40 6.87 8.91 7.17
CA GLN A 40 7.39 7.70 6.51
C GLN A 40 7.33 7.76 4.99
N HIS A 41 6.45 8.58 4.45
CA HIS A 41 6.21 8.68 3.01
C HIS A 41 7.50 8.92 2.22
N ARG A 42 8.28 9.92 2.64
CA ARG A 42 9.50 10.27 1.94
C ARG A 42 10.54 9.14 1.98
N LYS A 43 10.68 8.50 3.13
CA LYS A 43 11.62 7.38 3.28
C LYS A 43 11.24 6.21 2.38
N LEU A 44 9.95 5.92 2.28
CA LEU A 44 9.48 4.87 1.38
C LEU A 44 9.77 5.19 -0.07
N MET A 45 9.51 6.42 -0.48
CA MET A 45 9.75 6.84 -1.85
C MET A 45 11.22 6.74 -2.24
N GLU A 46 12.12 7.08 -1.33
CA GLU A 46 13.55 6.99 -1.59
C GLU A 46 14.06 5.56 -1.59
N ARG A 47 13.61 4.76 -0.62
CA ARG A 47 14.12 3.41 -0.42
C ARG A 47 13.62 2.43 -1.48
N PHE A 48 12.37 2.56 -1.91
CA PHE A 48 11.74 1.59 -2.79
C PHE A 48 11.31 2.19 -4.14
N LYS A 49 11.98 3.24 -4.58
CA LYS A 49 11.53 4.00 -5.76
C LYS A 49 11.33 3.17 -7.02
N THR A 50 12.04 2.05 -7.17
CA THR A 50 11.90 1.18 -8.34
C THR A 50 10.78 0.15 -8.17
N CYS A 51 10.21 0.04 -6.98
CA CYS A 51 9.18 -0.95 -6.64
C CYS A 51 7.86 -0.31 -6.23
N ILE A 52 7.78 1.02 -6.30
CA ILE A 52 6.61 1.78 -5.92
C ILE A 52 5.87 2.21 -7.17
N ILE A 53 4.55 2.09 -7.14
CA ILE A 53 3.67 2.67 -8.15
C ILE A 53 2.58 3.46 -7.46
N GLU A 54 2.02 4.41 -8.20
CA GLU A 54 0.88 5.19 -7.73
C GLU A 54 -0.36 4.74 -8.49
N MET A 55 -1.43 4.45 -7.76
CA MET A 55 -2.68 3.99 -8.36
C MET A 55 -3.85 4.78 -7.82
N MET A 56 -4.83 5.04 -8.69
CA MET A 56 -6.09 5.66 -8.28
C MET A 56 -6.98 4.58 -7.70
N ILE A 57 -7.09 4.54 -6.38
CA ILE A 57 -7.97 3.58 -5.69
C ILE A 57 -8.74 4.25 -4.56
N GLN A 58 -9.87 3.66 -4.23
CA GLN A 58 -10.66 4.05 -3.07
C GLN A 58 -10.39 3.02 -1.98
N LEU A 59 -9.70 3.46 -0.92
CA LEU A 59 -9.43 2.60 0.22
C LEU A 59 -10.68 2.46 1.08
N PRO A 60 -10.85 1.34 1.82
CA PRO A 60 -11.95 1.20 2.75
C PRO A 60 -11.98 2.35 3.76
N GLY A 61 -13.15 2.93 3.95
CA GLY A 61 -13.32 4.09 4.82
C GLY A 61 -13.13 5.43 4.13
N ASP A 62 -12.63 5.45 2.91
CA ASP A 62 -12.50 6.67 2.13
C ASP A 62 -13.77 6.88 1.30
N THR A 63 -14.12 8.14 1.07
CA THR A 63 -15.31 8.50 0.29
C THR A 63 -14.97 8.79 -1.17
N GLN A 64 -13.69 8.84 -1.51
CA GLN A 64 -13.23 9.21 -2.85
C GLN A 64 -12.09 8.31 -3.29
N ARG A 65 -11.94 8.18 -4.59
CA ARG A 65 -10.74 7.59 -5.17
C ARG A 65 -9.60 8.60 -5.07
N ARG A 66 -8.44 8.11 -4.62
CA ARG A 66 -7.26 8.96 -4.45
C ARG A 66 -6.06 8.29 -5.05
N LEU A 67 -5.07 9.09 -5.40
CA LEU A 67 -3.78 8.56 -5.84
C LEU A 67 -3.07 7.99 -4.62
N VAL A 68 -2.81 6.69 -4.65
CA VAL A 68 -2.30 5.94 -3.50
C VAL A 68 -0.97 5.29 -3.87
N ILE A 69 -0.01 5.42 -2.98
CA ILE A 69 1.30 4.81 -3.16
C ILE A 69 1.24 3.35 -2.74
N CYS A 70 1.65 2.47 -3.66
CA CYS A 70 1.62 1.03 -3.44
C CYS A 70 3.00 0.44 -3.65
N LEU A 71 3.35 -0.54 -2.83
CA LEU A 71 4.61 -1.26 -2.91
C LEU A 71 4.33 -2.70 -3.33
N ALA A 72 5.18 -3.25 -4.18
CA ALA A 72 5.04 -4.65 -4.58
C ALA A 72 5.09 -5.55 -3.34
N LEU A 73 4.14 -6.48 -3.25
CA LEU A 73 4.02 -7.36 -2.07
C LEU A 73 5.32 -8.13 -1.81
N ARG A 74 6.01 -8.55 -2.86
CA ARG A 74 7.26 -9.30 -2.74
C ARG A 74 8.36 -8.52 -2.00
N LYS A 75 8.23 -7.20 -1.90
CA LYS A 75 9.21 -6.36 -1.19
C LYS A 75 8.90 -6.22 0.29
N LEU A 76 7.75 -6.68 0.74
CA LEU A 76 7.38 -6.68 2.15
C LEU A 76 7.77 -7.98 2.87
N ALA A 77 8.04 -9.00 2.10
CA ALA A 77 8.37 -10.32 2.66
C ALA A 77 9.82 -10.39 3.17
#